data_424655e35646a5059d3f6f5f38406345
#
_entry.id   424655e35646a5059d3f6f5f38406345
#
_cell.length_a   1.000
_cell.length_b   1.000
_cell.length_c   1.000
_cell.angle_alpha   90.00
_cell.angle_beta   90.00
_cell.angle_gamma   90.00
#
_symmetry.space_group_name_H-M   'P 1'
#
loop_
_entity.id
_entity.type
_entity.pdbx_description
1 polymer ?
#
loop_
_entity_poly.entity_id
_entity_poly.type
_entity_poly.pdbx_seq_one_letter_code
_entity_poly.pdbx_strand_id
1 'polypeptide(L)'
;MAGQRFKPLGMDSVFGSAVYERVVPRDHFLVKLNQVIDWDSFTALLLPAYAGLAKTGRPPYPPVVILKMLVMAYLYHFSERQVEEATNLNLAIKEFVGLAVDERAPDHSTLSEFQRRLRQAGGWQQLQAVSDSVVQQAKAAGVKLGKIQVVDSVHTVADVDNDADRQRQEQGRAPRDRQAQLVKKGKRRRTAPDGKVSQPTVQYLGYKSHVSLNAESGLITTVVPTGGSAADNEQFPALLAHDEAVGVGATIYAGDKAYDDTDQHYRLWQLRKHSALRLNDYRTASSNANCQYWQQVAASPEYQAGLAERYKVERKFGEAKHWHGFGRCRYLGLARYGIQAHLTALVLNLKRIVTLLTGVRFRPGARKTQLVMA
;
A
#
# COMPACT_ATOMS: atom_id res chain seq x y z
N MET A 1 17.20 26.56 6.19
CA MET A 1 16.40 26.10 7.35
C MET A 1 17.38 25.71 8.43
N ALA A 2 17.38 26.40 9.60
CA ALA A 2 18.22 26.04 10.73
C ALA A 2 17.84 24.63 11.18
N GLY A 3 18.85 23.73 11.22
CA GLY A 3 18.64 22.30 11.33
C GLY A 3 17.82 21.85 12.51
N GLN A 4 16.79 21.08 12.27
CA GLN A 4 16.08 20.32 13.30
C GLN A 4 17.06 19.38 13.98
N ARG A 5 17.23 19.50 15.29
CA ARG A 5 18.13 18.63 16.05
C ARG A 5 17.42 17.32 16.35
N PHE A 6 17.86 16.24 15.76
CA PHE A 6 17.40 14.88 16.08
C PHE A 6 18.27 14.23 17.17
N LYS A 7 17.67 13.23 17.84
CA LYS A 7 18.42 12.38 18.76
C LYS A 7 19.52 11.66 17.97
N PRO A 8 20.80 11.73 18.39
CA PRO A 8 21.86 10.95 17.78
C PRO A 8 21.57 9.45 18.00
N LEU A 9 21.83 8.64 17.00
CA LEU A 9 21.68 7.18 17.09
C LEU A 9 23.01 6.58 17.53
N GLY A 10 22.96 5.65 18.47
CA GLY A 10 24.14 5.04 19.06
C GLY A 10 24.77 3.91 18.25
N MET A 11 24.51 3.86 16.93
CA MET A 11 25.07 2.80 16.05
C MET A 11 26.60 2.82 15.90
N ASP A 12 27.24 3.89 16.32
CA ASP A 12 28.71 4.05 16.20
C ASP A 12 29.52 3.32 17.30
N SER A 13 28.84 2.55 18.17
CA SER A 13 29.51 1.71 19.14
C SER A 13 30.13 0.49 18.47
N VAL A 14 31.46 0.40 18.49
CA VAL A 14 32.22 -0.76 17.95
C VAL A 14 31.71 -2.08 18.52
N PHE A 15 31.37 -2.11 19.81
CA PHE A 15 30.80 -3.29 20.46
C PHE A 15 29.42 -3.66 19.90
N GLY A 16 28.53 -2.68 19.70
CA GLY A 16 27.20 -2.89 19.16
C GLY A 16 27.23 -3.45 17.73
N SER A 17 28.09 -2.89 16.89
CA SER A 17 28.30 -3.36 15.51
C SER A 17 28.79 -4.80 15.48
N ALA A 18 29.75 -5.15 16.33
CA ALA A 18 30.29 -6.52 16.42
C ALA A 18 29.23 -7.54 16.85
N VAL A 19 28.30 -7.16 17.75
CA VAL A 19 27.20 -8.06 18.16
C VAL A 19 26.25 -8.31 16.98
N TYR A 20 25.85 -7.28 16.25
CA TYR A 20 24.97 -7.45 15.07
C TYR A 20 25.62 -8.30 13.99
N GLU A 21 26.91 -8.07 13.69
CA GLU A 21 27.66 -8.84 12.70
C GLU A 21 27.74 -10.33 13.04
N ARG A 22 27.88 -10.66 14.32
CA ARG A 22 27.99 -12.05 14.79
C ARG A 22 26.66 -12.78 14.92
N VAL A 23 25.58 -12.05 15.22
CA VAL A 23 24.29 -12.66 15.59
C VAL A 23 23.28 -12.60 14.46
N VAL A 24 23.25 -11.52 13.67
CA VAL A 24 22.27 -11.37 12.59
C VAL A 24 22.85 -11.89 11.28
N PRO A 25 22.25 -12.93 10.66
CA PRO A 25 22.73 -13.48 9.39
C PRO A 25 22.76 -12.42 8.29
N ARG A 26 23.86 -12.31 7.56
CA ARG A 26 24.03 -11.29 6.51
C ARG A 26 23.14 -11.51 5.27
N ASP A 27 22.56 -12.69 5.10
CA ASP A 27 21.54 -13.02 4.12
C ASP A 27 20.11 -12.80 4.64
N HIS A 28 19.94 -12.33 5.89
CA HIS A 28 18.62 -12.02 6.44
C HIS A 28 17.92 -10.92 5.64
N PHE A 29 16.62 -11.08 5.40
CA PHE A 29 15.82 -10.15 4.59
C PHE A 29 15.97 -8.68 5.01
N LEU A 30 15.93 -8.37 6.31
CA LEU A 30 16.04 -7.00 6.82
C LEU A 30 17.44 -6.40 6.58
N VAL A 31 18.50 -7.21 6.63
CA VAL A 31 19.85 -6.78 6.29
C VAL A 31 19.92 -6.42 4.80
N LYS A 32 19.38 -7.29 3.92
CA LYS A 32 19.30 -7.01 2.48
C LYS A 32 18.45 -5.77 2.19
N LEU A 33 17.35 -5.59 2.89
CA LEU A 33 16.50 -4.41 2.75
C LEU A 33 17.25 -3.11 3.10
N ASN A 34 18.07 -3.11 4.17
CA ASN A 34 18.91 -1.96 4.51
C ASN A 34 20.01 -1.68 3.46
N GLN A 35 20.51 -2.74 2.78
CA GLN A 35 21.56 -2.59 1.76
C GLN A 35 21.04 -2.06 0.43
N VAL A 36 19.80 -2.39 0.04
CA VAL A 36 19.26 -2.03 -1.28
C VAL A 36 18.50 -0.72 -1.30
N ILE A 37 18.15 -0.15 -0.14
CA ILE A 37 17.40 1.10 -0.02
C ILE A 37 18.24 2.15 0.71
N ASP A 38 18.42 3.29 0.09
CA ASP A 38 18.94 4.50 0.74
C ASP A 38 17.83 5.15 1.58
N TRP A 39 17.82 4.77 2.86
CA TRP A 39 16.82 5.25 3.81
C TRP A 39 17.00 6.73 4.17
N ASP A 40 18.21 7.25 4.14
CA ASP A 40 18.51 8.62 4.59
C ASP A 40 17.91 9.65 3.64
N SER A 41 17.78 9.30 2.36
CA SER A 41 17.11 10.12 1.35
C SER A 41 15.65 10.47 1.70
N PHE A 42 14.99 9.66 2.53
CA PHE A 42 13.59 9.92 2.95
C PHE A 42 13.48 10.97 4.05
N THR A 43 14.57 11.31 4.73
CA THR A 43 14.54 12.29 5.82
C THR A 43 13.94 13.61 5.34
N ALA A 44 14.39 14.13 4.22
CA ALA A 44 13.90 15.40 3.65
C ALA A 44 12.40 15.36 3.33
N LEU A 45 11.90 14.24 2.82
CA LEU A 45 10.48 14.03 2.47
C LEU A 45 9.57 14.02 3.71
N LEU A 46 10.11 13.59 4.85
CA LEU A 46 9.35 13.43 6.11
C LEU A 46 9.49 14.61 7.06
N LEU A 47 10.42 15.55 6.79
CA LEU A 47 10.61 16.76 7.62
C LEU A 47 9.33 17.58 7.85
N PRO A 48 8.39 17.72 6.88
CA PRO A 48 7.15 18.45 7.12
C PRO A 48 6.35 17.95 8.32
N ALA A 49 6.43 16.65 8.65
CA ALA A 49 5.79 16.08 9.85
C ALA A 49 6.43 16.55 11.18
N TYR A 50 7.57 17.22 11.12
CA TYR A 50 8.28 17.79 12.28
C TYR A 50 8.19 19.31 12.34
N ALA A 51 7.46 19.94 11.43
CA ALA A 51 7.24 21.39 11.44
C ALA A 51 6.55 21.81 12.75
N GLY A 52 6.98 22.96 13.31
CA GLY A 52 6.38 23.50 14.53
C GLY A 52 6.79 22.81 15.84
N LEU A 53 7.71 21.85 15.81
CA LEU A 53 8.26 21.29 17.04
C LEU A 53 9.13 22.32 17.77
N ALA A 54 9.08 22.28 19.12
CA ALA A 54 9.93 23.11 19.97
C ALA A 54 11.41 22.83 19.68
N LYS A 55 12.21 23.91 19.60
CA LYS A 55 13.65 23.82 19.40
C LYS A 55 14.39 23.41 20.70
N THR A 56 13.71 23.49 21.83
CA THR A 56 14.22 23.16 23.16
C THR A 56 13.56 21.88 23.67
N GLY A 57 14.21 21.20 24.60
CA GLY A 57 13.74 19.93 25.17
C GLY A 57 14.42 18.69 24.57
N ARG A 58 13.85 17.52 24.82
CA ARG A 58 14.41 16.25 24.32
C ARG A 58 14.31 16.17 22.80
N PRO A 59 15.43 15.98 22.08
CA PRO A 59 15.38 15.85 20.64
C PRO A 59 14.48 14.68 20.19
N PRO A 60 13.67 14.85 19.14
CA PRO A 60 12.87 13.76 18.58
C PRO A 60 13.78 12.73 17.89
N TYR A 61 13.29 11.52 17.74
CA TYR A 61 13.95 10.51 16.90
C TYR A 61 13.96 10.96 15.43
N PRO A 62 15.01 10.56 14.67
CA PRO A 62 15.05 10.80 13.23
C PRO A 62 13.80 10.23 12.53
N PRO A 63 13.26 10.92 11.50
CA PRO A 63 12.08 10.48 10.78
C PRO A 63 12.21 9.06 10.21
N VAL A 64 13.41 8.72 9.76
CA VAL A 64 13.73 7.42 9.16
C VAL A 64 13.59 6.27 10.16
N VAL A 65 13.96 6.46 11.42
CA VAL A 65 13.76 5.47 12.50
C VAL A 65 12.29 5.15 12.66
N ILE A 66 11.44 6.18 12.71
CA ILE A 66 10.00 6.00 12.85
C ILE A 66 9.39 5.37 11.59
N LEU A 67 9.84 5.78 10.40
CA LEU A 67 9.41 5.15 9.14
C LEU A 67 9.77 3.66 9.11
N LYS A 68 11.00 3.28 9.48
CA LYS A 68 11.42 1.88 9.54
C LYS A 68 10.58 1.08 10.54
N MET A 69 10.23 1.63 11.69
CA MET A 69 9.32 0.99 12.65
C MET A 69 7.92 0.83 12.06
N LEU A 70 7.39 1.83 11.35
CA LEU A 70 6.11 1.69 10.63
C LEU A 70 6.19 0.64 9.52
N VAL A 71 7.29 0.57 8.78
CA VAL A 71 7.52 -0.53 7.81
C VAL A 71 7.45 -1.89 8.51
N MET A 72 8.03 -2.05 9.71
CA MET A 72 7.91 -3.29 10.48
C MET A 72 6.45 -3.59 10.90
N ALA A 73 5.68 -2.55 11.29
CA ALA A 73 4.27 -2.70 11.63
C ALA A 73 3.45 -3.32 10.48
N TYR A 74 3.73 -2.90 9.24
CA TYR A 74 3.01 -3.38 8.07
C TYR A 74 3.63 -4.66 7.46
N LEU A 75 4.94 -4.84 7.55
CA LEU A 75 5.63 -6.03 7.06
C LEU A 75 5.22 -7.29 7.84
N TYR A 76 5.17 -7.19 9.18
CA TYR A 76 4.82 -8.30 10.07
C TYR A 76 3.36 -8.29 10.55
N HIS A 77 2.59 -7.31 10.14
CA HIS A 77 1.23 -7.09 10.62
C HIS A 77 1.16 -6.92 12.15
N PHE A 78 2.10 -6.16 12.71
CA PHE A 78 2.16 -5.82 14.12
C PHE A 78 1.31 -4.58 14.46
N SER A 79 0.81 -4.51 15.70
CA SER A 79 0.35 -3.27 16.31
C SER A 79 1.55 -2.40 16.70
N GLU A 80 1.32 -1.11 16.99
CA GLU A 80 2.39 -0.20 17.43
C GLU A 80 3.12 -0.71 18.69
N ARG A 81 2.39 -1.31 19.65
CA ARG A 81 2.97 -1.92 20.87
C ARG A 81 3.84 -3.13 20.54
N GLN A 82 3.37 -3.98 19.63
CA GLN A 82 4.16 -5.13 19.17
C GLN A 82 5.42 -4.72 18.40
N VAL A 83 5.36 -3.60 17.65
CA VAL A 83 6.56 -3.07 16.97
C VAL A 83 7.58 -2.58 18.00
N GLU A 84 7.14 -1.83 19.03
CA GLU A 84 8.02 -1.39 20.11
C GLU A 84 8.69 -2.60 20.80
N GLU A 85 7.90 -3.60 21.19
CA GLU A 85 8.38 -4.82 21.82
C GLU A 85 9.35 -5.58 20.90
N ALA A 86 8.96 -5.82 19.64
CA ALA A 86 9.79 -6.53 18.67
C ALA A 86 11.10 -5.78 18.39
N THR A 87 11.09 -4.45 18.34
CA THR A 87 12.29 -3.64 18.15
C THR A 87 13.22 -3.72 19.38
N ASN A 88 12.68 -3.86 20.58
CA ASN A 88 13.48 -4.02 21.79
C ASN A 88 14.10 -5.42 21.93
N LEU A 89 13.39 -6.47 21.49
CA LEU A 89 13.75 -7.86 21.77
C LEU A 89 14.36 -8.61 20.59
N ASN A 90 14.15 -8.15 19.34
CA ASN A 90 14.67 -8.81 18.13
C ASN A 90 15.83 -8.03 17.54
N LEU A 91 17.02 -8.62 17.57
CA LEU A 91 18.26 -7.98 17.10
C LEU A 91 18.23 -7.63 15.61
N ALA A 92 17.61 -8.45 14.76
CA ALA A 92 17.52 -8.16 13.32
C ALA A 92 16.59 -6.95 13.05
N ILE A 93 15.50 -6.81 13.81
CA ILE A 93 14.61 -5.65 13.72
C ILE A 93 15.32 -4.41 14.28
N LYS A 94 16.00 -4.54 15.41
CA LYS A 94 16.74 -3.44 16.07
C LYS A 94 17.86 -2.90 15.16
N GLU A 95 18.66 -3.77 14.55
CA GLU A 95 19.66 -3.42 13.55
C GLU A 95 19.04 -2.72 12.33
N PHE A 96 17.92 -3.29 11.80
CA PHE A 96 17.23 -2.69 10.66
C PHE A 96 16.74 -1.27 10.96
N VAL A 97 16.18 -1.04 12.14
CA VAL A 97 15.68 0.28 12.57
C VAL A 97 16.83 1.28 12.74
N GLY A 98 18.04 0.82 13.03
CA GLY A 98 19.24 1.63 13.20
C GLY A 98 19.49 2.06 14.65
N LEU A 99 19.11 1.22 15.62
CA LEU A 99 19.35 1.46 17.05
C LEU A 99 20.56 0.66 17.53
N ALA A 100 21.26 1.17 18.53
CA ALA A 100 22.31 0.41 19.23
C ALA A 100 21.69 -0.77 20.00
N VAL A 101 22.51 -1.79 20.30
CA VAL A 101 22.05 -3.01 20.98
C VAL A 101 21.41 -2.72 22.34
N ASP A 102 21.97 -1.78 23.09
CA ASP A 102 21.51 -1.33 24.42
C ASP A 102 20.48 -0.20 24.35
N GLU A 103 20.23 0.36 23.17
CA GLU A 103 19.30 1.47 23.00
C GLU A 103 17.85 0.99 23.03
N ARG A 104 16.99 1.72 23.75
CA ARG A 104 15.55 1.46 23.74
C ARG A 104 14.89 2.00 22.48
N ALA A 105 13.95 1.23 21.96
CA ALA A 105 13.11 1.65 20.85
C ALA A 105 12.26 2.89 21.19
N PRO A 106 11.89 3.71 20.19
CA PRO A 106 10.81 4.67 20.32
C PRO A 106 9.54 3.99 20.85
N ASP A 107 8.87 4.65 21.78
CA ASP A 107 7.60 4.20 22.35
C ASP A 107 6.50 4.15 21.28
N HIS A 108 5.53 3.24 21.42
CA HIS A 108 4.40 3.10 20.51
C HIS A 108 3.59 4.39 20.34
N SER A 109 3.51 5.23 21.38
CA SER A 109 2.84 6.54 21.28
C SER A 109 3.58 7.48 20.31
N THR A 110 4.90 7.36 20.19
CA THR A 110 5.71 8.10 19.20
C THR A 110 5.30 7.75 17.77
N LEU A 111 4.99 6.47 17.48
CA LEU A 111 4.50 6.05 16.17
C LEU A 111 3.13 6.67 15.86
N SER A 112 2.22 6.60 16.82
CA SER A 112 0.88 7.20 16.70
C SER A 112 0.94 8.71 16.51
N GLU A 113 1.83 9.40 17.25
CA GLU A 113 2.05 10.84 17.14
C GLU A 113 2.66 11.23 15.78
N PHE A 114 3.62 10.47 15.29
CA PHE A 114 4.18 10.67 13.94
C PHE A 114 3.12 10.53 12.86
N GLN A 115 2.26 9.51 12.92
CA GLN A 115 1.15 9.36 11.99
C GLN A 115 0.15 10.52 12.10
N ARG A 116 -0.09 11.07 13.31
CA ARG A 116 -0.91 12.26 13.51
C ARG A 116 -0.30 13.48 12.81
N ARG A 117 1.00 13.68 12.92
CA ARG A 117 1.73 14.77 12.28
C ARG A 117 1.78 14.64 10.76
N LEU A 118 1.99 13.44 10.23
CA LEU A 118 1.89 13.20 8.79
C LEU A 118 0.54 13.67 8.25
N ARG A 119 -0.57 13.36 8.94
CA ARG A 119 -1.90 13.80 8.51
C ARG A 119 -2.04 15.32 8.51
N GLN A 120 -1.44 16.01 9.46
CA GLN A 120 -1.46 17.48 9.54
C GLN A 120 -0.56 18.13 8.47
N ALA A 121 0.49 17.49 8.07
CA ALA A 121 1.47 17.97 7.10
C ALA A 121 1.13 17.64 5.62
N GLY A 122 -0.11 17.24 5.31
CA GLY A 122 -0.54 16.91 3.94
C GLY A 122 -1.02 15.47 3.78
N GLY A 123 -1.19 14.72 4.87
CA GLY A 123 -1.75 13.38 4.85
C GLY A 123 -0.76 12.31 4.35
N TRP A 124 -1.17 11.54 3.37
CA TRP A 124 -0.35 10.44 2.81
C TRP A 124 0.59 10.87 1.68
N GLN A 125 0.58 12.14 1.26
CA GLN A 125 1.41 12.63 0.15
C GLN A 125 2.91 12.43 0.41
N GLN A 126 3.38 12.60 1.65
CA GLN A 126 4.76 12.32 2.01
C GLN A 126 5.09 10.82 1.85
N LEU A 127 4.15 9.93 2.14
CA LEU A 127 4.34 8.49 1.95
C LEU A 127 4.29 8.10 0.47
N GLN A 128 3.49 8.82 -0.34
CA GLN A 128 3.54 8.66 -1.79
C GLN A 128 4.92 9.08 -2.31
N ALA A 129 5.45 10.22 -1.89
CA ALA A 129 6.79 10.68 -2.28
C ALA A 129 7.90 9.69 -1.84
N VAL A 130 7.77 9.08 -0.66
CA VAL A 130 8.67 7.97 -0.24
C VAL A 130 8.54 6.78 -1.17
N SER A 131 7.32 6.38 -1.55
CA SER A 131 7.09 5.27 -2.48
C SER A 131 7.67 5.56 -3.86
N ASP A 132 7.53 6.79 -4.36
CA ASP A 132 8.10 7.24 -5.64
C ASP A 132 9.63 7.16 -5.60
N SER A 133 10.24 7.66 -4.51
CA SER A 133 11.69 7.56 -4.30
C SER A 133 12.15 6.09 -4.27
N VAL A 134 11.42 5.20 -3.61
CA VAL A 134 11.73 3.75 -3.59
C VAL A 134 11.68 3.14 -4.99
N VAL A 135 10.70 3.52 -5.82
CA VAL A 135 10.61 3.07 -7.22
C VAL A 135 11.78 3.61 -8.04
N GLN A 136 12.16 4.88 -7.85
CA GLN A 136 13.33 5.46 -8.54
C GLN A 136 14.64 4.81 -8.12
N GLN A 137 14.84 4.54 -6.82
CA GLN A 137 16.02 3.79 -6.33
C GLN A 137 16.07 2.38 -6.94
N ALA A 138 14.93 1.68 -7.03
CA ALA A 138 14.87 0.39 -7.68
C ALA A 138 15.26 0.45 -9.16
N LYS A 139 14.78 1.47 -9.89
CA LYS A 139 15.18 1.72 -11.30
C LYS A 139 16.68 1.97 -11.41
N ALA A 140 17.24 2.83 -10.56
CA ALA A 140 18.66 3.13 -10.52
C ALA A 140 19.52 1.89 -10.21
N ALA A 141 19.00 0.97 -9.39
CA ALA A 141 19.63 -0.32 -9.07
C ALA A 141 19.43 -1.39 -10.18
N GLY A 142 18.82 -1.06 -11.31
CA GLY A 142 18.65 -1.94 -12.46
C GLY A 142 17.32 -2.69 -12.55
N VAL A 143 16.34 -2.41 -11.69
CA VAL A 143 14.99 -2.96 -11.84
C VAL A 143 14.31 -2.29 -13.05
N LYS A 144 14.00 -3.09 -14.06
CA LYS A 144 13.29 -2.62 -15.25
C LYS A 144 11.79 -2.56 -15.01
N LEU A 145 11.18 -1.44 -15.33
CA LEU A 145 9.74 -1.34 -15.47
C LEU A 145 9.36 -1.77 -16.90
N GLY A 146 8.36 -2.64 -17.00
CA GLY A 146 7.86 -3.11 -18.28
C GLY A 146 6.86 -2.15 -18.92
N LYS A 147 6.40 -2.52 -20.11
CA LYS A 147 5.51 -1.68 -20.94
C LYS A 147 4.05 -1.72 -20.49
N ILE A 148 3.65 -2.65 -19.61
CA ILE A 148 2.24 -2.87 -19.23
C ILE A 148 2.03 -2.42 -17.79
N GLN A 149 1.11 -1.46 -17.62
CA GLN A 149 0.51 -1.11 -16.33
C GLN A 149 -0.85 -1.78 -16.19
N VAL A 150 -1.08 -2.35 -15.02
CA VAL A 150 -2.38 -2.92 -14.65
C VAL A 150 -3.01 -2.05 -13.57
N VAL A 151 -4.21 -1.54 -13.86
CA VAL A 151 -4.98 -0.75 -12.90
C VAL A 151 -6.15 -1.57 -12.37
N ASP A 152 -6.36 -1.50 -11.07
CA ASP A 152 -7.48 -2.17 -10.42
C ASP A 152 -7.72 -1.55 -9.04
N SER A 153 -8.81 -1.91 -8.38
CA SER A 153 -9.15 -1.40 -7.06
C SER A 153 -9.33 -2.51 -6.04
N VAL A 154 -8.97 -2.22 -4.82
CA VAL A 154 -9.11 -3.13 -3.69
C VAL A 154 -9.91 -2.49 -2.57
N HIS A 155 -10.90 -3.23 -2.07
CA HIS A 155 -11.71 -2.81 -0.94
C HIS A 155 -11.09 -3.25 0.39
N THR A 156 -11.21 -2.35 1.39
CA THR A 156 -10.83 -2.59 2.78
C THR A 156 -12.02 -2.28 3.68
N VAL A 157 -12.40 -3.22 4.54
CA VAL A 157 -13.53 -3.06 5.46
C VAL A 157 -13.16 -2.06 6.56
N ALA A 158 -14.06 -1.12 6.86
CA ALA A 158 -13.87 -0.18 7.96
C ALA A 158 -13.80 -0.89 9.32
N ASP A 159 -13.08 -0.29 10.26
CA ASP A 159 -12.95 -0.81 11.63
C ASP A 159 -14.13 -0.37 12.50
N VAL A 160 -15.32 -0.78 12.10
CA VAL A 160 -16.58 -0.53 12.81
C VAL A 160 -17.31 -1.84 13.08
N ASP A 161 -18.09 -1.85 14.15
CA ASP A 161 -19.11 -2.85 14.39
C ASP A 161 -20.38 -2.41 13.66
N ASN A 162 -20.77 -3.15 12.63
CA ASN A 162 -21.90 -2.78 11.77
C ASN A 162 -23.25 -2.79 12.53
N ASP A 163 -23.41 -3.70 13.50
CA ASP A 163 -24.66 -3.80 14.26
C ASP A 163 -24.75 -2.68 15.30
N ALA A 164 -23.67 -2.39 16.00
CA ALA A 164 -23.59 -1.26 16.91
C ALA A 164 -23.73 0.08 16.17
N ASP A 165 -23.18 0.22 14.97
CA ASP A 165 -23.31 1.44 14.16
C ASP A 165 -24.74 1.61 13.62
N ARG A 166 -25.43 0.51 13.27
CA ARG A 166 -26.86 0.54 12.90
C ARG A 166 -27.73 1.03 14.07
N GLN A 167 -27.54 0.46 15.27
CA GLN A 167 -28.23 0.90 16.48
C GLN A 167 -27.99 2.39 16.80
N ARG A 168 -26.77 2.87 16.59
CA ARG A 168 -26.46 4.31 16.73
C ARG A 168 -27.27 5.17 15.75
N GLN A 169 -27.36 4.73 14.49
CA GLN A 169 -28.12 5.45 13.45
C GLN A 169 -29.63 5.45 13.77
N GLU A 170 -30.19 4.34 14.24
CA GLU A 170 -31.56 4.25 14.69
C GLU A 170 -31.87 5.20 15.88
N GLN A 171 -30.85 5.48 16.70
CA GLN A 171 -30.92 6.47 17.79
C GLN A 171 -30.61 7.91 17.34
N GLY A 172 -30.55 8.18 16.02
CA GLY A 172 -30.23 9.49 15.46
C GLY A 172 -28.78 9.95 15.68
N ARG A 173 -27.87 9.03 16.07
CA ARG A 173 -26.45 9.33 16.26
C ARG A 173 -25.68 9.09 14.98
N ALA A 174 -24.65 9.93 14.74
CA ALA A 174 -23.78 9.75 13.59
C ALA A 174 -23.02 8.41 13.65
N PRO A 175 -22.68 7.77 12.48
CA PRO A 175 -21.86 6.57 12.44
C PRO A 175 -20.48 6.84 13.06
N ARG A 176 -19.86 5.80 13.61
CA ARG A 176 -18.53 5.88 14.24
C ARG A 176 -17.46 6.33 13.23
N ASP A 177 -17.49 5.80 12.02
CA ASP A 177 -16.68 6.26 10.91
C ASP A 177 -17.57 7.01 9.89
N ARG A 178 -17.50 8.35 9.93
CA ARG A 178 -18.31 9.22 9.07
C ARG A 178 -17.86 9.26 7.61
N GLN A 179 -16.64 8.76 7.32
CA GLN A 179 -16.05 8.81 5.99
C GLN A 179 -16.04 7.45 5.29
N ALA A 180 -16.29 6.37 6.04
CA ALA A 180 -16.48 5.07 5.44
C ALA A 180 -17.80 5.05 4.64
N GLN A 181 -17.76 4.47 3.45
CA GLN A 181 -18.90 4.42 2.54
C GLN A 181 -19.39 2.99 2.34
N LEU A 182 -20.68 2.86 2.01
CA LEU A 182 -21.30 1.55 1.77
C LEU A 182 -20.73 0.93 0.49
N VAL A 183 -20.15 -0.25 0.63
CA VAL A 183 -19.68 -1.08 -0.48
C VAL A 183 -20.70 -2.19 -0.72
N LYS A 184 -21.12 -2.35 -1.98
CA LYS A 184 -21.93 -3.49 -2.44
C LYS A 184 -21.04 -4.40 -3.29
N LYS A 185 -20.78 -5.63 -2.82
CA LYS A 185 -19.89 -6.57 -3.50
C LYS A 185 -20.62 -7.89 -3.78
N GLY A 186 -21.08 -8.08 -5.00
CA GLY A 186 -21.61 -9.34 -5.49
C GLY A 186 -22.60 -10.05 -4.54
N LYS A 187 -23.05 -11.24 -4.92
CA LYS A 187 -23.91 -12.09 -4.10
C LYS A 187 -23.09 -13.23 -3.50
N ARG A 188 -23.28 -13.52 -2.21
CA ARG A 188 -22.66 -14.66 -1.54
C ARG A 188 -23.70 -15.75 -1.28
N ARG A 189 -23.46 -16.95 -1.81
CA ARG A 189 -24.32 -18.10 -1.52
C ARG A 189 -24.23 -18.45 -0.03
N ARG A 190 -25.37 -18.49 0.65
CA ARG A 190 -25.54 -18.97 2.02
C ARG A 190 -26.53 -20.12 2.02
N THR A 191 -26.18 -21.20 2.66
CA THR A 191 -27.10 -22.31 2.93
C THR A 191 -27.47 -22.21 4.41
N ALA A 192 -28.75 -22.04 4.71
CA ALA A 192 -29.26 -22.03 6.06
C ALA A 192 -29.31 -23.47 6.63
N PRO A 193 -29.39 -23.65 7.96
CA PRO A 193 -29.47 -24.97 8.59
C PRO A 193 -30.67 -25.81 8.09
N ASP A 194 -31.75 -25.17 7.62
CA ASP A 194 -32.92 -25.78 7.02
C ASP A 194 -32.74 -26.17 5.54
N GLY A 195 -31.52 -26.06 5.00
CA GLY A 195 -31.17 -26.37 3.62
C GLY A 195 -31.53 -25.31 2.59
N LYS A 196 -32.20 -24.22 2.98
CA LYS A 196 -32.52 -23.14 2.04
C LYS A 196 -31.28 -22.38 1.59
N VAL A 197 -31.16 -22.22 0.27
CA VAL A 197 -30.07 -21.47 -0.34
C VAL A 197 -30.51 -20.05 -0.61
N SER A 198 -29.80 -19.08 -0.05
CA SER A 198 -29.98 -17.66 -0.32
C SER A 198 -28.71 -17.07 -0.93
N GLN A 199 -28.85 -15.97 -1.69
CA GLN A 199 -27.72 -15.25 -2.30
C GLN A 199 -27.79 -13.76 -1.94
N PRO A 200 -27.63 -13.40 -0.64
CA PRO A 200 -27.65 -12.00 -0.25
C PRO A 200 -26.47 -11.25 -0.87
N THR A 201 -26.71 -9.98 -1.23
CA THR A 201 -25.63 -9.06 -1.61
C THR A 201 -24.74 -8.81 -0.40
N VAL A 202 -23.42 -8.98 -0.58
CA VAL A 202 -22.46 -8.63 0.46
C VAL A 202 -22.35 -7.12 0.53
N GLN A 203 -22.67 -6.55 1.69
CA GLN A 203 -22.58 -5.12 1.96
C GLN A 203 -21.76 -4.89 3.21
N TYR A 204 -20.91 -3.86 3.19
CA TYR A 204 -20.15 -3.41 4.34
C TYR A 204 -19.73 -1.94 4.18
N LEU A 205 -19.44 -1.29 5.29
CA LEU A 205 -18.80 0.02 5.28
C LEU A 205 -17.32 -0.14 5.06
N GLY A 206 -16.72 0.71 4.23
CA GLY A 206 -15.29 0.63 3.96
C GLY A 206 -14.75 1.70 3.04
N TYR A 207 -13.53 1.44 2.64
CA TYR A 207 -12.73 2.27 1.75
C TYR A 207 -12.27 1.47 0.54
N LYS A 208 -11.77 2.18 -0.45
CA LYS A 208 -11.21 1.61 -1.67
C LYS A 208 -9.83 2.23 -1.94
N SER A 209 -8.89 1.43 -2.39
CA SER A 209 -7.63 1.91 -2.96
C SER A 209 -7.56 1.52 -4.41
N HIS A 210 -7.42 2.51 -5.27
CA HIS A 210 -7.14 2.31 -6.70
C HIS A 210 -5.64 2.26 -6.86
N VAL A 211 -5.15 1.28 -7.58
CA VAL A 211 -3.72 0.94 -7.66
C VAL A 211 -3.30 0.81 -9.11
N SER A 212 -2.15 1.38 -9.44
CA SER A 212 -1.43 1.10 -10.67
C SER A 212 -0.23 0.21 -10.38
N LEU A 213 -0.12 -0.92 -11.06
CA LEU A 213 0.91 -1.94 -10.89
C LEU A 213 1.64 -2.18 -12.20
N ASN A 214 2.97 -2.09 -12.19
CA ASN A 214 3.77 -2.51 -13.31
C ASN A 214 3.81 -4.04 -13.41
N ALA A 215 3.32 -4.59 -14.51
CA ALA A 215 3.12 -6.03 -14.66
C ALA A 215 4.42 -6.84 -14.68
N GLU A 216 5.51 -6.28 -15.19
CA GLU A 216 6.80 -6.97 -15.31
C GLU A 216 7.57 -6.95 -13.98
N SER A 217 7.79 -5.78 -13.43
CA SER A 217 8.50 -5.65 -12.14
C SER A 217 7.66 -6.13 -10.96
N GLY A 218 6.32 -6.03 -11.03
CA GLY A 218 5.40 -6.28 -9.93
C GLY A 218 5.42 -5.17 -8.87
N LEU A 219 5.91 -3.97 -9.22
CA LEU A 219 5.92 -2.79 -8.36
C LEU A 219 4.64 -1.99 -8.49
N ILE A 220 4.09 -1.57 -7.37
CA ILE A 220 3.00 -0.60 -7.31
C ILE A 220 3.60 0.79 -7.52
N THR A 221 3.14 1.51 -8.53
CA THR A 221 3.63 2.83 -8.88
C THR A 221 2.75 3.93 -8.31
N THR A 222 1.45 3.68 -8.21
CA THR A 222 0.49 4.68 -7.73
C THR A 222 -0.57 4.04 -6.83
N VAL A 223 -0.98 4.78 -5.80
CA VAL A 223 -2.10 4.42 -4.92
C VAL A 223 -2.99 5.63 -4.71
N VAL A 224 -4.28 5.50 -5.00
CA VAL A 224 -5.30 6.54 -4.75
C VAL A 224 -6.34 6.01 -3.76
N PRO A 225 -6.29 6.41 -2.48
CA PRO A 225 -7.27 6.03 -1.48
C PRO A 225 -8.57 6.84 -1.63
N THR A 226 -9.72 6.16 -1.55
CA THR A 226 -11.05 6.79 -1.65
C THR A 226 -12.04 6.18 -0.67
N GLY A 227 -13.24 6.77 -0.56
CA GLY A 227 -14.38 6.10 0.04
C GLY A 227 -14.78 4.85 -0.76
N GLY A 228 -15.43 3.90 -0.10
CA GLY A 228 -15.72 2.59 -0.67
C GLY A 228 -16.66 2.58 -1.88
N SER A 229 -17.46 3.62 -2.08
CA SER A 229 -18.42 3.75 -3.20
C SER A 229 -17.86 4.49 -4.42
N ALA A 230 -16.61 5.00 -4.36
CA ALA A 230 -16.01 5.73 -5.48
C ALA A 230 -15.95 4.88 -6.75
N ALA A 231 -16.29 5.47 -7.89
CA ALA A 231 -16.23 4.80 -9.18
C ALA A 231 -14.77 4.62 -9.66
N ASP A 232 -14.47 3.48 -10.26
CA ASP A 232 -13.09 3.13 -10.65
C ASP A 232 -12.62 3.97 -11.84
N ASN A 233 -13.49 4.21 -12.84
CA ASN A 233 -13.18 5.02 -14.00
C ASN A 233 -12.84 6.49 -13.64
N GLU A 234 -13.47 7.05 -12.60
CA GLU A 234 -13.20 8.42 -12.14
C GLU A 234 -11.79 8.59 -11.54
N GLN A 235 -11.19 7.49 -11.05
CA GLN A 235 -9.86 7.52 -10.44
C GLN A 235 -8.75 7.21 -11.43
N PHE A 236 -9.07 6.69 -12.61
CA PHE A 236 -8.10 6.36 -13.64
C PHE A 236 -7.23 7.54 -14.06
N PRO A 237 -7.78 8.77 -14.29
CA PRO A 237 -6.97 9.93 -14.65
C PRO A 237 -5.89 10.26 -13.62
N ALA A 238 -6.19 10.11 -12.33
CA ALA A 238 -5.22 10.36 -11.25
C ALA A 238 -4.10 9.32 -11.25
N LEU A 239 -4.43 8.03 -11.47
CA LEU A 239 -3.44 6.96 -11.60
C LEU A 239 -2.51 7.22 -12.80
N LEU A 240 -3.09 7.51 -13.96
CA LEU A 240 -2.36 7.76 -15.19
C LEU A 240 -1.45 9.00 -15.09
N ALA A 241 -1.98 10.10 -14.56
CA ALA A 241 -1.21 11.34 -14.40
C ALA A 241 -0.01 11.15 -13.45
N HIS A 242 -0.18 10.41 -12.36
CA HIS A 242 0.92 10.12 -11.45
C HIS A 242 1.97 9.22 -12.09
N ASP A 243 1.56 8.14 -12.77
CA ASP A 243 2.49 7.25 -13.47
C ASP A 243 3.33 8.02 -14.53
N GLU A 244 2.73 8.99 -15.23
CA GLU A 244 3.45 9.86 -16.15
C GLU A 244 4.44 10.78 -15.42
N ALA A 245 4.00 11.41 -14.33
CA ALA A 245 4.82 12.34 -13.55
C ALA A 245 6.08 11.65 -12.95
N VAL A 246 5.95 10.39 -12.53
CA VAL A 246 7.09 9.62 -11.98
C VAL A 246 7.87 8.85 -13.06
N GLY A 247 7.52 9.00 -14.32
CA GLY A 247 8.27 8.44 -15.46
C GLY A 247 8.23 6.91 -15.49
N VAL A 248 7.06 6.30 -15.31
CA VAL A 248 6.89 4.84 -15.41
C VAL A 248 7.22 4.33 -16.82
N GLY A 249 6.86 5.10 -17.86
CA GLY A 249 7.19 4.79 -19.26
C GLY A 249 6.35 3.64 -19.85
N ALA A 250 5.21 3.30 -19.24
CA ALA A 250 4.33 2.27 -19.77
C ALA A 250 3.63 2.74 -21.05
N THR A 251 3.45 1.81 -21.97
CA THR A 251 2.77 2.04 -23.25
C THR A 251 1.40 1.37 -23.34
N ILE A 252 1.08 0.45 -22.42
CA ILE A 252 -0.19 -0.29 -22.38
C ILE A 252 -0.77 -0.16 -20.97
N TYR A 253 -2.05 0.23 -20.86
CA TYR A 253 -2.80 0.26 -19.61
C TYR A 253 -3.94 -0.75 -19.65
N ALA A 254 -3.92 -1.69 -18.74
CA ALA A 254 -4.93 -2.75 -18.61
C ALA A 254 -5.78 -2.54 -17.35
N GLY A 255 -7.08 -2.77 -17.46
CA GLY A 255 -8.03 -2.65 -16.36
C GLY A 255 -9.23 -3.56 -16.57
N ASP A 256 -10.13 -3.63 -15.57
CA ASP A 256 -11.39 -4.37 -15.71
C ASP A 256 -12.48 -3.55 -16.44
N LYS A 257 -13.68 -4.12 -16.55
CA LYS A 257 -14.82 -3.47 -17.21
C LYS A 257 -15.28 -2.18 -16.51
N ALA A 258 -14.94 -1.97 -15.25
CA ALA A 258 -15.30 -0.77 -14.51
C ALA A 258 -14.51 0.47 -14.97
N TYR A 259 -13.38 0.25 -15.64
CA TYR A 259 -12.57 1.31 -16.25
C TYR A 259 -12.95 1.60 -17.71
N ASP A 260 -13.85 0.81 -18.32
CA ASP A 260 -14.28 0.98 -19.72
C ASP A 260 -15.17 2.22 -19.90
N ASP A 261 -14.51 3.34 -20.14
CA ASP A 261 -15.11 4.64 -20.39
C ASP A 261 -14.46 5.26 -21.64
N THR A 262 -15.28 5.92 -22.48
CA THR A 262 -14.79 6.53 -23.74
C THR A 262 -13.71 7.57 -23.48
N ASP A 263 -13.85 8.37 -22.42
CA ASP A 263 -12.88 9.40 -22.07
C ASP A 263 -11.54 8.79 -21.65
N GLN A 264 -11.55 7.63 -20.97
CA GLN A 264 -10.31 6.97 -20.58
C GLN A 264 -9.57 6.38 -21.78
N HIS A 265 -10.28 5.78 -22.73
CA HIS A 265 -9.69 5.33 -23.99
C HIS A 265 -9.11 6.51 -24.79
N TYR A 266 -9.83 7.63 -24.84
CA TYR A 266 -9.37 8.84 -25.53
C TYR A 266 -8.13 9.44 -24.86
N ARG A 267 -8.06 9.49 -23.52
CA ARG A 267 -6.87 9.95 -22.78
C ARG A 267 -5.65 9.12 -23.10
N LEU A 268 -5.78 7.80 -23.12
CA LEU A 268 -4.69 6.91 -23.50
C LEU A 268 -4.22 7.15 -24.93
N TRP A 269 -5.16 7.30 -25.85
CA TRP A 269 -4.85 7.61 -27.24
C TRP A 269 -4.11 8.95 -27.40
N GLN A 270 -4.55 10.01 -26.70
CA GLN A 270 -3.85 11.30 -26.68
C GLN A 270 -2.40 11.19 -26.20
N LEU A 271 -2.12 10.33 -25.25
CA LEU A 271 -0.78 10.05 -24.74
C LEU A 271 -0.01 9.01 -25.58
N ARG A 272 -0.53 8.62 -26.74
CA ARG A 272 0.03 7.56 -27.60
C ARG A 272 0.24 6.24 -26.87
N LYS A 273 -0.72 5.86 -26.02
CA LYS A 273 -0.74 4.62 -25.26
C LYS A 273 -1.86 3.71 -25.76
N HIS A 274 -1.64 2.41 -25.64
CA HIS A 274 -2.64 1.41 -25.98
C HIS A 274 -3.56 1.14 -24.79
N SER A 275 -4.85 1.12 -25.07
CA SER A 275 -5.85 0.76 -24.07
C SER A 275 -6.12 -0.74 -24.10
N ALA A 276 -5.86 -1.41 -22.98
CA ALA A 276 -6.28 -2.77 -22.69
C ALA A 276 -7.31 -2.79 -21.53
N LEU A 277 -8.08 -1.71 -21.38
CA LEU A 277 -9.25 -1.65 -20.50
C LEU A 277 -10.29 -2.62 -21.07
N ARG A 278 -10.72 -3.59 -20.25
CA ARG A 278 -11.63 -4.64 -20.70
C ARG A 278 -12.95 -4.05 -21.15
N LEU A 279 -13.25 -4.19 -22.45
CA LEU A 279 -14.44 -3.62 -23.08
C LEU A 279 -15.74 -4.25 -22.51
N ASN A 280 -16.74 -3.43 -22.34
CA ASN A 280 -18.09 -3.86 -22.08
C ASN A 280 -18.72 -4.44 -23.36
N ASP A 281 -19.59 -5.42 -23.21
CA ASP A 281 -20.12 -6.22 -24.32
C ASP A 281 -20.87 -5.36 -25.36
N TYR A 282 -21.50 -4.25 -24.94
CA TYR A 282 -22.20 -3.33 -25.84
C TYR A 282 -21.27 -2.63 -26.85
N ARG A 283 -19.95 -2.49 -26.56
CA ARG A 283 -19.03 -1.82 -27.47
C ARG A 283 -18.77 -2.61 -28.74
N THR A 284 -18.70 -3.93 -28.61
CA THR A 284 -18.45 -4.86 -29.73
C THR A 284 -19.74 -5.41 -30.35
N ALA A 285 -20.90 -5.06 -29.81
CA ALA A 285 -22.19 -5.50 -30.32
C ALA A 285 -22.49 -4.82 -31.68
N SER A 286 -23.15 -5.55 -32.60
CA SER A 286 -23.51 -5.06 -33.95
C SER A 286 -24.41 -3.84 -33.93
N SER A 287 -25.14 -3.60 -32.84
CA SER A 287 -25.96 -2.39 -32.64
C SER A 287 -25.12 -1.12 -32.36
N ASN A 288 -23.84 -1.23 -32.05
CA ASN A 288 -22.97 -0.10 -31.79
C ASN A 288 -22.41 0.43 -33.12
N ALA A 289 -22.60 1.72 -33.38
CA ALA A 289 -22.09 2.37 -34.62
C ALA A 289 -20.58 2.25 -34.82
N ASN A 290 -19.80 2.10 -33.71
CA ASN A 290 -18.35 1.96 -33.71
C ASN A 290 -17.91 0.50 -33.42
N CYS A 291 -18.78 -0.49 -33.62
CA CYS A 291 -18.46 -1.89 -33.25
C CYS A 291 -17.21 -2.43 -33.97
N GLN A 292 -17.01 -2.09 -35.24
CA GLN A 292 -15.83 -2.54 -36.01
C GLN A 292 -14.53 -2.01 -35.39
N TYR A 293 -14.50 -0.74 -35.01
CA TYR A 293 -13.35 -0.14 -34.34
C TYR A 293 -13.04 -0.86 -33.03
N TRP A 294 -14.05 -1.11 -32.19
CA TRP A 294 -13.85 -1.79 -30.90
C TRP A 294 -13.48 -3.28 -31.06
N GLN A 295 -13.96 -3.93 -32.12
CA GLN A 295 -13.53 -5.30 -32.47
C GLN A 295 -12.05 -5.32 -32.88
N GLN A 296 -11.59 -4.33 -33.65
CA GLN A 296 -10.16 -4.20 -34.01
C GLN A 296 -9.30 -3.93 -32.75
N VAL A 297 -9.74 -3.03 -31.86
CA VAL A 297 -9.07 -2.80 -30.59
C VAL A 297 -8.98 -4.10 -29.78
N ALA A 298 -10.08 -4.84 -29.64
CA ALA A 298 -10.12 -6.10 -28.92
C ALA A 298 -9.21 -7.18 -29.50
N ALA A 299 -9.02 -7.17 -30.83
CA ALA A 299 -8.16 -8.13 -31.54
C ALA A 299 -6.67 -7.72 -31.52
N SER A 300 -6.34 -6.49 -31.10
CA SER A 300 -4.95 -6.01 -31.13
C SER A 300 -4.05 -6.80 -30.17
N PRO A 301 -2.78 -7.06 -30.54
CA PRO A 301 -1.81 -7.74 -29.67
C PRO A 301 -1.62 -7.04 -28.33
N GLU A 302 -1.62 -5.71 -28.30
CA GLU A 302 -1.44 -4.90 -27.10
C GLU A 302 -2.61 -5.08 -26.13
N TYR A 303 -3.84 -5.12 -26.64
CA TYR A 303 -5.03 -5.38 -25.83
C TYR A 303 -4.98 -6.75 -25.20
N GLN A 304 -4.69 -7.79 -25.99
CA GLN A 304 -4.60 -9.16 -25.50
C GLN A 304 -3.46 -9.32 -24.48
N ALA A 305 -2.28 -8.76 -24.75
CA ALA A 305 -1.16 -8.77 -23.84
C ALA A 305 -1.50 -8.10 -22.50
N GLY A 306 -2.16 -6.93 -22.56
CA GLY A 306 -2.57 -6.22 -21.34
C GLY A 306 -3.57 -7.03 -20.51
N LEU A 307 -4.61 -7.61 -21.11
CA LEU A 307 -5.59 -8.44 -20.41
C LEU A 307 -4.97 -9.68 -19.78
N ALA A 308 -3.99 -10.30 -20.43
CA ALA A 308 -3.30 -11.47 -19.90
C ALA A 308 -2.54 -11.20 -18.60
N GLU A 309 -2.14 -9.93 -18.37
CA GLU A 309 -1.36 -9.54 -17.19
C GLU A 309 -2.22 -9.14 -15.98
N ARG A 310 -3.53 -8.97 -16.12
CA ARG A 310 -4.43 -8.47 -15.06
C ARG A 310 -4.40 -9.29 -13.77
N TYR A 311 -4.24 -10.60 -13.85
CA TYR A 311 -4.20 -11.46 -12.66
C TYR A 311 -3.09 -11.06 -11.67
N LYS A 312 -2.07 -10.34 -12.12
CA LYS A 312 -0.93 -9.94 -11.27
C LYS A 312 -1.34 -8.95 -10.19
N VAL A 313 -2.24 -8.00 -10.49
CA VAL A 313 -2.73 -7.06 -9.49
C VAL A 313 -3.64 -7.77 -8.48
N GLU A 314 -4.48 -8.71 -8.92
CA GLU A 314 -5.33 -9.52 -8.04
C GLU A 314 -4.49 -10.34 -7.04
N ARG A 315 -3.40 -10.97 -7.52
CA ARG A 315 -2.43 -11.67 -6.66
C ARG A 315 -1.77 -10.73 -5.66
N LYS A 316 -1.45 -9.50 -6.08
CA LYS A 316 -0.87 -8.48 -5.19
C LYS A 316 -1.86 -8.06 -4.10
N PHE A 317 -3.15 -7.92 -4.43
CA PHE A 317 -4.21 -7.67 -3.45
C PHE A 317 -4.42 -8.85 -2.49
N GLY A 318 -4.32 -10.08 -3.01
CA GLY A 318 -4.32 -11.30 -2.19
C GLY A 318 -3.18 -11.29 -1.17
N GLU A 319 -1.96 -10.95 -1.59
CA GLU A 319 -0.78 -10.80 -0.72
C GLU A 319 -1.02 -9.73 0.36
N ALA A 320 -1.52 -8.54 -0.04
CA ALA A 320 -1.81 -7.43 0.88
C ALA A 320 -2.82 -7.84 1.97
N LYS A 321 -3.91 -8.50 1.59
CA LYS A 321 -4.96 -8.93 2.52
C LYS A 321 -4.52 -10.05 3.43
N HIS A 322 -3.84 -11.06 2.89
CA HIS A 322 -3.49 -12.27 3.63
C HIS A 322 -2.34 -12.03 4.62
N TRP A 323 -1.29 -11.31 4.18
CA TRP A 323 -0.06 -11.19 4.97
C TRP A 323 0.10 -9.84 5.68
N HIS A 324 -0.54 -8.78 5.17
CA HIS A 324 -0.32 -7.41 5.66
C HIS A 324 -1.58 -6.77 6.26
N GLY A 325 -2.63 -7.56 6.48
CA GLY A 325 -3.85 -7.13 7.14
C GLY A 325 -4.68 -6.09 6.38
N PHE A 326 -4.48 -5.96 5.05
CA PHE A 326 -5.17 -4.96 4.24
C PHE A 326 -6.66 -5.25 3.99
N GLY A 327 -7.19 -6.35 4.53
CA GLY A 327 -8.61 -6.68 4.46
C GLY A 327 -9.49 -5.83 5.38
N ARG A 328 -8.92 -5.24 6.45
CA ARG A 328 -9.62 -4.40 7.43
C ARG A 328 -8.79 -3.14 7.75
N CYS A 329 -9.49 -2.02 7.96
CA CYS A 329 -8.84 -0.79 8.41
C CYS A 329 -8.27 -0.97 9.82
N ARG A 330 -7.13 -0.34 10.07
CA ARG A 330 -6.54 -0.26 11.42
C ARG A 330 -7.13 0.91 12.21
N TYR A 331 -7.65 1.92 11.50
CA TYR A 331 -8.09 3.19 12.06
C TYR A 331 -9.31 3.72 11.33
N LEU A 332 -10.01 4.67 11.96
CA LEU A 332 -11.16 5.35 11.40
C LEU A 332 -10.73 6.56 10.54
N GLY A 333 -11.46 6.82 9.47
CA GLY A 333 -11.32 8.00 8.62
C GLY A 333 -10.39 7.83 7.43
N LEU A 334 -10.74 8.49 6.32
CA LEU A 334 -10.05 8.38 5.02
C LEU A 334 -8.55 8.74 5.09
N ALA A 335 -8.21 9.79 5.85
CA ALA A 335 -6.82 10.21 5.97
C ALA A 335 -5.92 9.15 6.62
N ARG A 336 -6.43 8.43 7.62
CA ARG A 336 -5.70 7.33 8.27
C ARG A 336 -5.68 6.08 7.39
N TYR A 337 -6.78 5.81 6.70
CA TYR A 337 -6.82 4.75 5.70
C TYR A 337 -5.80 4.99 4.58
N GLY A 338 -5.66 6.22 4.10
CA GLY A 338 -4.65 6.57 3.11
C GLY A 338 -3.22 6.27 3.57
N ILE A 339 -2.88 6.54 4.84
CA ILE A 339 -1.59 6.15 5.42
C ILE A 339 -1.44 4.61 5.40
N GLN A 340 -2.47 3.86 5.80
CA GLN A 340 -2.45 2.40 5.75
C GLN A 340 -2.24 1.88 4.32
N ALA A 341 -2.93 2.44 3.35
CA ALA A 341 -2.84 2.03 1.95
C ALA A 341 -1.42 2.22 1.39
N HIS A 342 -0.83 3.41 1.62
CA HIS A 342 0.52 3.72 1.16
C HIS A 342 1.59 2.90 1.87
N LEU A 343 1.51 2.72 3.19
CA LEU A 343 2.46 1.86 3.93
C LEU A 343 2.35 0.38 3.50
N THR A 344 1.15 -0.09 3.19
CA THR A 344 0.97 -1.45 2.65
C THR A 344 1.61 -1.59 1.28
N ALA A 345 1.36 -0.64 0.36
CA ALA A 345 1.97 -0.63 -0.96
C ALA A 345 3.50 -0.52 -0.88
N LEU A 346 4.02 0.36 -0.01
CA LEU A 346 5.45 0.50 0.24
C LEU A 346 6.08 -0.82 0.66
N VAL A 347 5.50 -1.54 1.63
CA VAL A 347 6.00 -2.82 2.11
C VAL A 347 5.98 -3.89 1.01
N LEU A 348 4.93 -3.92 0.18
CA LEU A 348 4.85 -4.83 -0.97
C LEU A 348 5.96 -4.55 -1.99
N ASN A 349 6.25 -3.26 -2.24
CA ASN A 349 7.34 -2.84 -3.12
C ASN A 349 8.71 -3.21 -2.54
N LEU A 350 8.96 -2.90 -1.27
CA LEU A 350 10.22 -3.24 -0.59
C LEU A 350 10.51 -4.74 -0.63
N LYS A 351 9.50 -5.58 -0.36
CA LYS A 351 9.63 -7.04 -0.50
C LYS A 351 10.00 -7.46 -1.92
N ARG A 352 9.35 -6.85 -2.91
CA ARG A 352 9.58 -7.18 -4.32
C ARG A 352 10.96 -6.74 -4.78
N ILE A 353 11.40 -5.55 -4.40
CA ILE A 353 12.71 -4.98 -4.75
C ILE A 353 13.85 -5.85 -4.18
N VAL A 354 13.78 -6.19 -2.89
CA VAL A 354 14.77 -7.10 -2.28
C VAL A 354 14.83 -8.42 -3.04
N THR A 355 13.68 -9.00 -3.37
CA THR A 355 13.64 -10.26 -4.14
C THR A 355 14.27 -10.11 -5.53
N LEU A 356 13.99 -9.01 -6.24
CA LEU A 356 14.52 -8.77 -7.59
C LEU A 356 16.03 -8.54 -7.60
N LEU A 357 16.55 -7.80 -6.61
CA LEU A 357 17.95 -7.39 -6.57
C LEU A 357 18.88 -8.41 -5.88
N THR A 358 18.35 -9.19 -4.93
CA THR A 358 19.19 -10.09 -4.09
C THR A 358 18.77 -11.56 -4.13
N GLY A 359 17.61 -11.88 -4.71
CA GLY A 359 17.03 -13.23 -4.66
C GLY A 359 16.39 -13.59 -3.30
N VAL A 360 16.66 -12.81 -2.24
CA VAL A 360 16.15 -13.10 -0.89
C VAL A 360 14.66 -12.77 -0.80
N ARG A 361 13.87 -13.73 -0.30
CA ARG A 361 12.42 -13.58 -0.14
C ARG A 361 12.08 -13.37 1.33
N PHE A 362 11.16 -12.44 1.59
CA PHE A 362 10.57 -12.30 2.90
C PHE A 362 9.71 -13.53 3.22
N ARG A 363 10.04 -14.21 4.32
CA ARG A 363 9.24 -15.31 4.88
C ARG A 363 8.77 -14.85 6.25
N PRO A 364 7.47 -14.48 6.42
CA PRO A 364 6.94 -14.28 7.77
C PRO A 364 7.09 -15.59 8.51
N GLY A 365 7.59 -15.55 9.75
CA GLY A 365 7.66 -16.73 10.60
C GLY A 365 6.30 -17.44 10.64
N ALA A 366 6.29 -18.76 10.78
CA ALA A 366 5.07 -19.53 10.85
C ALA A 366 4.09 -18.85 11.82
N ARG A 367 2.84 -18.58 11.38
CA ARG A 367 1.79 -18.11 12.28
C ARG A 367 1.74 -19.08 13.43
N LYS A 368 2.01 -18.63 14.65
CA LYS A 368 1.63 -19.38 15.84
C LYS A 368 0.14 -19.63 15.70
N THR A 369 -0.23 -20.88 15.47
CA THR A 369 -1.62 -21.33 15.60
C THR A 369 -2.06 -20.83 16.95
N GLN A 370 -3.03 -19.92 17.02
CA GLN A 370 -3.66 -19.62 18.28
C GLN A 370 -4.18 -20.94 18.79
N LEU A 371 -3.55 -21.47 19.85
CA LEU A 371 -4.12 -22.51 20.66
C LEU A 371 -5.44 -21.92 21.16
N VAL A 372 -6.53 -22.33 20.53
CA VAL A 372 -7.85 -22.21 21.11
C VAL A 372 -7.80 -23.10 22.33
N MET A 373 -7.59 -22.50 23.48
CA MET A 373 -7.87 -23.18 24.74
C MET A 373 -9.38 -23.40 24.78
N ALA A 374 -9.75 -24.66 24.77
CA ALA A 374 -11.10 -25.14 24.96
C ALA A 374 -11.64 -24.74 26.34
#